data_297b6dbbdb486b8528f748a7c49304ee
#
_entry.id   297b6dbbdb486b8528f748a7c49304ee
#
_cell.length_a   1.000
_cell.length_b   1.000
_cell.length_c   1.000
_cell.angle_alpha   90.00
_cell.angle_beta   90.00
_cell.angle_gamma   90.00
#
_symmetry.space_group_name_H-M   'P 1'
#
loop_
_entity.id
_entity.type
_entity.pdbx_description
1 polymer ?
#
loop_
_entity_poly.entity_id
_entity_poly.type
_entity_poly.pdbx_seq_one_letter_code
_entity_poly.pdbx_strand_id
1 'polypeptide(L)'
;MRKENYGDRGAEDDPPLTPAQIRELHRRVKDLDDRTRYLLVSAFTPRFVLYYNVSEDMYGMNQPAYATLFKRRAAALAIKRLLGGGVQIVPCRVNRRGRLVLNSVAVRVRKRRRTR
;
A
#
# COMPACT_ATOMS: atom_id res chain seq x y z
N MET A 1 8.03 9.33 40.38
CA MET A 1 7.61 9.10 40.06
C MET A 1 6.69 8.64 39.87
N ARG A 2 6.16 8.48 39.58
CA ARG A 2 5.42 8.03 39.34
C ARG A 2 4.90 7.45 38.41
N LYS A 3 5.09 7.33 37.60
CA LYS A 3 4.74 6.77 36.55
C LYS A 3 4.46 5.42 36.65
N GLU A 4 5.07 4.84 37.38
CA GLU A 4 4.89 3.50 37.52
C GLU A 4 3.50 3.21 37.91
N ASN A 5 2.86 4.10 38.48
CA ASN A 5 1.54 3.85 38.90
C ASN A 5 0.53 4.00 37.86
N TYR A 6 0.96 4.55 36.76
CA TYR A 6 0.16 4.70 35.72
C TYR A 6 -0.55 3.52 35.26
N GLY A 7 0.15 2.44 34.92
CA GLY A 7 -0.38 1.25 34.40
C GLY A 7 -1.34 0.59 35.33
N ASP A 8 -0.96 0.52 36.55
CA ASP A 8 -1.76 -0.12 37.55
C ASP A 8 -3.09 0.55 37.70
N ARG A 9 -3.07 1.82 37.82
CA ARG A 9 -4.25 2.54 38.00
C ARG A 9 -5.16 2.38 36.83
N GLY A 10 -4.62 2.45 35.61
CA GLY A 10 -5.39 2.30 34.44
C GLY A 10 -6.07 0.97 34.37
N ALA A 11 -5.38 -0.07 34.72
CA ALA A 11 -5.93 -1.40 34.64
C ALA A 11 -7.10 -1.58 35.56
N GLU A 12 -7.09 -0.93 36.69
CA GLU A 12 -8.16 -1.08 37.65
C GLU A 12 -9.34 -0.19 37.40
N ASP A 13 -9.05 1.01 36.92
CA ASP A 13 -10.09 2.03 36.84
C ASP A 13 -10.76 2.12 35.50
N ASP A 14 -10.14 1.59 34.46
CA ASP A 14 -10.70 1.73 33.13
C ASP A 14 -11.97 0.92 32.97
N PRO A 15 -13.00 1.51 32.38
CA PRO A 15 -14.20 0.73 32.09
C PRO A 15 -13.92 -0.26 30.98
N PRO A 16 -14.72 -1.30 30.88
CA PRO A 16 -14.54 -2.25 29.77
C PRO A 16 -14.80 -1.56 28.43
N LEU A 17 -14.19 -2.08 27.40
CA LEU A 17 -14.34 -1.54 26.07
C LEU A 17 -15.78 -1.73 25.59
N THR A 18 -16.28 -0.72 24.90
CA THR A 18 -17.59 -0.83 24.27
C THR A 18 -17.49 -1.69 23.04
N PRO A 19 -18.60 -2.25 22.55
CA PRO A 19 -18.55 -3.00 21.30
C PRO A 19 -18.00 -2.20 20.14
N ALA A 20 -18.28 -0.91 20.09
CA ALA A 20 -17.74 -0.06 19.02
C ALA A 20 -16.23 0.04 19.11
N GLN A 21 -15.71 0.17 20.33
CA GLN A 21 -14.26 0.25 20.53
C GLN A 21 -13.58 -1.07 20.19
N ILE A 22 -14.23 -2.19 20.49
CA ILE A 22 -13.68 -3.50 20.17
C ILE A 22 -13.63 -3.67 18.66
N ARG A 23 -14.66 -3.27 17.94
CA ARG A 23 -14.66 -3.35 16.49
C ARG A 23 -13.54 -2.50 15.89
N GLU A 24 -13.35 -1.31 16.42
CA GLU A 24 -12.31 -0.41 15.94
C GLU A 24 -10.94 -1.01 16.20
N LEU A 25 -10.74 -1.61 17.34
CA LEU A 25 -9.48 -2.24 17.69
C LEU A 25 -9.18 -3.39 16.74
N HIS A 26 -10.18 -4.24 16.49
CA HIS A 26 -10.01 -5.36 15.57
C HIS A 26 -9.68 -4.86 14.17
N ARG A 27 -10.30 -3.78 13.74
CA ARG A 27 -10.03 -3.20 12.43
C ARG A 27 -8.59 -2.71 12.35
N ARG A 28 -8.08 -2.08 13.39
CA ARG A 28 -6.70 -1.60 13.41
C ARG A 28 -5.69 -2.73 13.39
N VAL A 29 -5.99 -3.80 14.12
CA VAL A 29 -5.11 -4.97 14.13
C VAL A 29 -5.09 -5.60 12.74
N LYS A 30 -6.24 -5.70 12.09
CA LYS A 30 -6.33 -6.24 10.77
C LYS A 30 -5.55 -5.38 9.77
N ASP A 31 -5.64 -4.06 9.91
CA ASP A 31 -4.89 -3.14 9.06
C ASP A 31 -3.39 -3.34 9.22
N LEU A 32 -2.92 -3.58 10.43
CA LEU A 32 -1.51 -3.80 10.68
C LEU A 32 -1.01 -5.08 10.04
N ASP A 33 -1.90 -6.08 9.95
CA ASP A 33 -1.54 -7.35 9.34
C ASP A 33 -1.71 -7.35 7.84
N ASP A 34 -2.32 -6.32 7.29
CA ASP A 34 -2.59 -6.27 5.87
C ASP A 34 -1.29 -6.01 5.12
N ARG A 35 -0.92 -6.94 4.28
CA ARG A 35 0.30 -6.86 3.49
C ARG A 35 0.05 -6.54 2.03
N THR A 36 -1.17 -6.15 1.72
CA THR A 36 -1.51 -5.72 0.38
C THR A 36 -1.02 -4.30 0.18
N ARG A 37 -0.39 -4.06 -0.97
CA ARG A 37 0.07 -2.73 -1.33
C ARG A 37 -0.30 -2.48 -2.78
N TYR A 38 -0.13 -1.25 -3.21
CA TYR A 38 -0.50 -0.85 -4.56
C TYR A 38 0.65 -0.08 -5.20
N LEU A 39 0.94 -0.41 -6.44
CA LEU A 39 1.97 0.27 -7.21
C LEU A 39 1.32 1.09 -8.31
N LEU A 40 1.97 2.15 -8.72
CA LEU A 40 1.57 2.89 -9.91
C LEU A 40 2.57 2.58 -11.00
N VAL A 41 2.06 2.09 -12.11
CA VAL A 41 2.89 1.50 -13.15
C VAL A 41 2.45 2.00 -14.52
N SER A 42 3.40 2.24 -15.38
CA SER A 42 3.11 2.52 -16.78
C SER A 42 3.81 1.45 -17.59
N ALA A 43 3.06 0.57 -18.22
CA ALA A 43 3.60 -0.57 -18.92
C ALA A 43 3.46 -0.41 -20.42
N PHE A 44 4.59 -0.36 -21.12
CA PHE A 44 4.60 -0.24 -22.56
C PHE A 44 4.72 -1.60 -23.23
N THR A 45 5.60 -2.43 -22.74
CA THR A 45 5.77 -3.80 -23.20
C THR A 45 6.07 -4.64 -21.98
N PRO A 46 6.03 -5.98 -22.08
CA PRO A 46 6.40 -6.81 -20.93
C PRO A 46 7.83 -6.56 -20.46
N ARG A 47 8.67 -6.02 -21.32
CA ARG A 47 10.07 -5.75 -20.96
C ARG A 47 10.35 -4.30 -20.65
N PHE A 48 9.35 -3.43 -20.78
CA PHE A 48 9.55 -2.02 -20.56
C PHE A 48 8.41 -1.50 -19.70
N VAL A 49 8.60 -1.57 -18.41
CA VAL A 49 7.61 -1.20 -17.41
C VAL A 49 8.22 -0.13 -16.52
N LEU A 50 7.49 0.95 -16.33
CA LEU A 50 7.93 2.06 -15.51
C LEU A 50 7.17 2.04 -14.19
N TYR A 51 7.90 2.12 -13.09
CA TYR A 51 7.36 2.09 -11.74
C TYR A 51 7.54 3.46 -11.09
N TYR A 52 6.45 4.05 -10.64
CA TYR A 52 6.48 5.43 -10.16
C TYR A 52 6.87 5.54 -8.69
N ASN A 53 7.76 6.48 -8.40
CA ASN A 53 8.17 6.79 -7.03
C ASN A 53 7.72 8.21 -6.71
N VAL A 54 6.82 8.34 -5.73
CA VAL A 54 6.24 9.63 -5.36
C VAL A 54 7.27 10.56 -4.77
N SER A 55 8.13 10.03 -3.91
CA SER A 55 9.10 10.86 -3.22
C SER A 55 10.05 11.56 -4.15
N GLU A 56 10.43 10.87 -5.20
CA GLU A 56 11.38 11.43 -6.17
C GLU A 56 10.71 11.96 -7.42
N ASP A 57 9.39 11.76 -7.53
CA ASP A 57 8.61 12.17 -8.69
C ASP A 57 9.29 11.69 -9.98
N MET A 58 9.66 10.43 -9.99
CA MET A 58 10.35 9.81 -11.11
C MET A 58 9.90 8.37 -11.30
N TYR A 59 10.12 7.85 -12.50
CA TYR A 59 9.83 6.47 -12.82
C TYR A 59 11.13 5.66 -12.85
N GLY A 60 11.09 4.47 -12.26
CA GLY A 60 12.19 3.52 -12.38
C GLY A 60 11.86 2.48 -13.41
N MET A 61 12.73 2.31 -14.41
CA MET A 61 12.47 1.37 -15.47
C MET A 61 12.78 -0.05 -15.03
N ASN A 62 11.74 -0.90 -15.12
CA ASN A 62 11.89 -2.33 -14.78
C ASN A 62 12.38 -2.59 -13.37
N GLN A 63 12.06 -1.68 -12.44
CA GLN A 63 12.50 -1.80 -11.06
C GLN A 63 11.33 -1.70 -10.10
N PRO A 64 10.58 -2.79 -9.90
CA PRO A 64 9.42 -2.73 -9.01
C PRO A 64 9.75 -2.26 -7.60
N ALA A 65 10.93 -2.59 -7.11
CA ALA A 65 11.32 -2.20 -5.76
C ALA A 65 11.52 -0.70 -5.60
N TYR A 66 11.67 0.01 -6.71
CA TYR A 66 11.83 1.46 -6.69
C TYR A 66 10.50 2.17 -6.45
N ALA A 67 9.40 1.51 -6.74
CA ALA A 67 8.08 2.12 -6.71
C ALA A 67 7.64 2.41 -5.29
N THR A 68 6.84 3.45 -5.14
CA THR A 68 6.18 3.70 -3.87
C THR A 68 5.13 2.60 -3.65
N LEU A 69 5.14 2.04 -2.47
CA LEU A 69 4.16 1.02 -2.07
C LEU A 69 3.05 1.69 -1.30
N PHE A 70 1.92 1.92 -1.97
CA PHE A 70 0.79 2.58 -1.30
C PHE A 70 0.05 1.55 -0.47
N LYS A 71 -0.20 1.86 0.77
CA LYS A 71 -0.97 0.97 1.62
C LYS A 71 -2.45 1.06 1.29
N ARG A 72 -2.92 2.22 0.88
CA ARG A 72 -4.34 2.43 0.59
C ARG A 72 -4.55 2.69 -0.89
N ARG A 73 -5.51 1.97 -1.44
CA ARG A 73 -5.81 2.12 -2.85
C ARG A 73 -6.28 3.53 -3.17
N ALA A 74 -7.00 4.17 -2.24
CA ALA A 74 -7.48 5.52 -2.46
C ALA A 74 -6.33 6.51 -2.64
N ALA A 75 -5.24 6.34 -1.88
CA ALA A 75 -4.08 7.21 -2.03
C ALA A 75 -3.42 7.00 -3.38
N ALA A 76 -3.29 5.75 -3.81
CA ALA A 76 -2.74 5.45 -5.12
C ALA A 76 -3.59 6.05 -6.22
N LEU A 77 -4.91 5.97 -6.08
CA LEU A 77 -5.82 6.51 -7.07
C LEU A 77 -5.69 8.02 -7.19
N ALA A 78 -5.54 8.70 -6.06
CA ALA A 78 -5.39 10.16 -6.07
C ALA A 78 -4.14 10.57 -6.84
N ILE A 79 -3.02 9.87 -6.61
CA ILE A 79 -1.80 10.17 -7.33
C ILE A 79 -1.93 9.80 -8.81
N LYS A 80 -2.58 8.68 -9.10
CA LYS A 80 -2.79 8.26 -10.48
C LYS A 80 -3.50 9.34 -11.27
N ARG A 81 -4.47 10.01 -10.66
CA ARG A 81 -5.21 11.08 -11.35
C ARG A 81 -4.32 12.24 -11.73
N LEU A 82 -3.30 12.50 -10.95
CA LEU A 82 -2.35 13.55 -11.25
C LEU A 82 -1.38 13.15 -12.36
N LEU A 83 -1.11 11.86 -12.47
CA LEU A 83 -0.12 11.38 -13.43
C LEU A 83 -0.68 11.18 -14.84
N GLY A 84 -1.97 11.00 -14.94
CA GLY A 84 -2.59 10.88 -16.25
C GLY A 84 -2.96 9.47 -16.64
N GLY A 85 -3.37 9.31 -17.88
CA GLY A 85 -4.07 8.12 -18.30
C GLY A 85 -3.24 6.88 -18.59
N GLY A 86 -1.96 7.00 -18.71
CA GLY A 86 -1.12 5.85 -19.04
C GLY A 86 -0.69 5.03 -17.84
N VAL A 87 -1.20 5.36 -16.66
CA VAL A 87 -0.76 4.74 -15.43
C VAL A 87 -1.84 3.81 -14.90
N GLN A 88 -1.45 2.65 -14.43
CA GLN A 88 -2.37 1.69 -13.83
C GLN A 88 -1.99 1.44 -12.38
N ILE A 89 -3.00 1.08 -11.59
CA ILE A 89 -2.77 0.66 -10.20
C ILE A 89 -2.63 -0.85 -10.21
N VAL A 90 -1.53 -1.36 -9.64
CA VAL A 90 -1.25 -2.78 -9.62
C VAL A 90 -1.17 -3.24 -8.17
N PRO A 91 -2.03 -4.16 -7.74
CA PRO A 91 -1.93 -4.68 -6.39
C PRO A 91 -0.72 -5.60 -6.26
N CYS A 92 -0.15 -5.64 -5.08
CA CYS A 92 0.99 -6.48 -4.79
C CYS A 92 1.01 -6.80 -3.30
N ARG A 93 2.00 -7.54 -2.87
CA ARG A 93 2.12 -7.90 -1.46
C ARG A 93 3.51 -7.60 -0.95
N VAL A 94 3.60 -7.33 0.34
CA VAL A 94 4.88 -7.16 0.99
C VAL A 94 5.06 -8.27 2.01
N ASN A 95 6.32 -8.56 2.36
CA ASN A 95 6.62 -9.55 3.37
C ASN A 95 6.57 -8.89 4.75
N ARG A 96 6.92 -9.64 5.79
CA ARG A 96 6.89 -9.12 7.16
C ARG A 96 7.75 -7.89 7.35
N ARG A 97 8.81 -7.78 6.58
CA ARG A 97 9.72 -6.65 6.68
C ARG A 97 9.29 -5.46 5.84
N GLY A 98 8.12 -5.56 5.20
CA GLY A 98 7.62 -4.49 4.37
C GLY A 98 8.25 -4.43 3.00
N ARG A 99 8.97 -5.47 2.59
CA ARG A 99 9.61 -5.50 1.29
C ARG A 99 8.71 -6.16 0.27
N LEU A 100 8.76 -5.65 -0.93
CA LEU A 100 7.92 -6.14 -2.01
C LEU A 100 8.23 -7.60 -2.33
N VAL A 101 7.18 -8.40 -2.45
CA VAL A 101 7.29 -9.78 -2.93
C VAL A 101 7.14 -9.72 -4.44
N LEU A 102 8.23 -9.91 -5.15
CA LEU A 102 8.27 -9.66 -6.59
C LEU A 102 7.26 -10.46 -7.38
N ASN A 103 7.09 -11.72 -7.05
CA ASN A 103 6.15 -12.55 -7.82
C ASN A 103 4.69 -12.23 -7.52
N SER A 104 4.42 -11.30 -6.61
CA SER A 104 3.06 -10.87 -6.35
C SER A 104 2.64 -9.74 -7.28
N VAL A 105 3.57 -9.17 -8.03
CA VAL A 105 3.29 -8.04 -8.90
C VAL A 105 2.85 -8.57 -10.26
N ALA A 106 1.60 -8.31 -10.62
CA ALA A 106 1.07 -8.79 -11.88
C ALA A 106 0.70 -7.59 -12.74
N VAL A 107 1.64 -7.12 -13.51
CA VAL A 107 1.44 -5.96 -14.37
C VAL A 107 0.79 -6.43 -15.66
N ARG A 108 -0.26 -5.72 -16.06
CA ARG A 108 -0.91 -6.01 -17.32
C ARG A 108 -0.39 -5.06 -18.37
N VAL A 109 0.12 -5.62 -19.45
CA VAL A 109 0.55 -4.81 -20.56
C VAL A 109 -0.65 -4.68 -21.48
N ARG A 110 -1.05 -3.44 -21.73
CA ARG A 110 -2.18 -3.20 -22.58
C ARG A 110 -1.83 -3.60 -23.99
N LYS A 111 -2.59 -4.53 -24.55
CA LYS A 111 -2.36 -4.90 -25.92
C LYS A 111 -2.79 -3.74 -26.79
N ARG A 112 -1.89 -3.38 -27.72
CA ARG A 112 -2.19 -2.37 -28.65
C ARG A 112 -3.32 -2.86 -29.52
N ARG A 113 -4.36 -2.09 -29.63
CA ARG A 113 -5.45 -2.45 -30.49
C ARG A 113 -4.97 -2.44 -31.91
N ARG A 114 -5.24 -3.48 -32.68
CA ARG A 114 -4.91 -3.47 -34.02
C ARG A 114 -5.82 -2.54 -34.72
N THR A 115 -5.26 -1.62 -35.46
CA THR A 115 -6.06 -0.79 -36.27
C THR A 115 -6.05 -1.36 -37.62
N ARG A 116 -7.02 -1.22 -38.21
CA ARG A 116 -7.03 -1.81 -39.44
C ARG A 116 -7.50 -1.02 -40.35
#